data_869fc947319c89ec6cb03bac1eb94c68
#
_entry.id   869fc947319c89ec6cb03bac1eb94c68
#
_cell.length_a   1.000
_cell.length_b   1.000
_cell.length_c   1.000
_cell.angle_alpha   90.00
_cell.angle_beta   90.00
_cell.angle_gamma   90.00
#
_symmetry.space_group_name_H-M   'P 1'
#
loop_
_entity.id
_entity.type
_entity.pdbx_description
1 polymer ?
#
loop_
_entity_poly.entity_id
_entity_poly.type
_entity_poly.pdbx_seq_one_letter_code
_entity_poly.pdbx_strand_id
1 'polypeptide(L)'
;MKKVFLILFAALAASHISNAQTSWTTIGSPSTGDLVAVYFTSSESGWIAGDKGYLARTKDGGKSWTPQILATDENINEIYFRNDSNGYLVAGKKMFLTRDGGNSWQETRIFNQTDFKGLTPEFLSIRFPDKKLGFVLGSLLNKDEQVVDSLVMRTEDGGETWSRVAITPKVELYHLDFVNSLDGWIVGDKGLILMTYNGGLSWIKQKSGTDRALYNVDFRNKQEGFAVGAKGTILKTEDGGQSWSPVKTNFPATFLRVNFADDKNGWIVGYGGAILRSNDKGATWIKQSGETKENLYGLYMTKKYGWAVGANGAVLNYRK
;
A
#
# COMPACT_ATOMS: atom_id res chain seq x y z
N MET A 1 -44.20 -68.89 -9.68
CA MET A 1 -44.13 -67.45 -10.06
C MET A 1 -43.04 -66.82 -9.19
N LYS A 2 -41.83 -66.65 -9.74
CA LYS A 2 -40.68 -66.03 -9.05
C LYS A 2 -40.63 -64.56 -9.46
N LYS A 3 -40.78 -63.65 -8.52
CA LYS A 3 -40.62 -62.22 -8.72
C LYS A 3 -39.10 -61.88 -8.63
N VAL A 4 -38.56 -61.39 -9.71
CA VAL A 4 -37.18 -60.85 -9.77
C VAL A 4 -37.25 -59.36 -9.40
N PHE A 5 -36.61 -58.96 -8.29
CA PHE A 5 -36.40 -57.55 -7.94
C PHE A 5 -35.13 -57.07 -8.61
N LEU A 6 -35.32 -56.10 -9.55
CA LEU A 6 -34.21 -55.38 -10.15
C LEU A 6 -33.83 -54.20 -9.24
N ILE A 7 -32.66 -54.24 -8.63
CA ILE A 7 -32.10 -53.11 -7.86
C ILE A 7 -31.28 -52.25 -8.81
N LEU A 8 -31.81 -51.08 -9.16
CA LEU A 8 -31.03 -50.05 -9.88
C LEU A 8 -30.08 -49.35 -8.91
N PHE A 9 -28.77 -49.60 -9.06
CA PHE A 9 -27.73 -48.77 -8.43
C PHE A 9 -27.59 -47.47 -9.25
N ALA A 10 -28.09 -46.36 -8.75
CA ALA A 10 -27.76 -45.02 -9.24
C ALA A 10 -26.39 -44.62 -8.67
N ALA A 11 -25.35 -44.72 -9.49
CA ALA A 11 -24.04 -44.17 -9.14
C ALA A 11 -24.12 -42.63 -9.20
N LEU A 12 -24.18 -41.97 -8.05
CA LEU A 12 -23.93 -40.53 -7.96
C LEU A 12 -22.44 -40.31 -8.23
N ALA A 13 -22.10 -39.86 -9.43
CA ALA A 13 -20.82 -39.27 -9.73
C ALA A 13 -20.72 -37.89 -9.02
N ALA A 14 -20.12 -37.88 -7.84
CA ALA A 14 -19.72 -36.63 -7.19
C ALA A 14 -18.59 -36.04 -8.03
N SER A 15 -18.91 -35.07 -8.88
CA SER A 15 -17.91 -34.23 -9.53
C SER A 15 -17.23 -33.40 -8.43
N HIS A 16 -16.07 -33.83 -8.00
CA HIS A 16 -15.17 -32.98 -7.23
C HIS A 16 -14.74 -31.85 -8.15
N ILE A 17 -15.46 -30.71 -8.10
CA ILE A 17 -14.95 -29.45 -8.59
C ILE A 17 -13.81 -29.13 -7.64
N SER A 18 -12.59 -29.46 -8.02
CA SER A 18 -11.38 -28.94 -7.39
C SER A 18 -11.40 -27.43 -7.65
N ASN A 19 -11.99 -26.69 -6.71
CA ASN A 19 -11.72 -25.27 -6.60
C ASN A 19 -10.22 -25.19 -6.34
N ALA A 20 -9.45 -24.80 -7.34
CA ALA A 20 -8.06 -24.40 -7.13
C ALA A 20 -8.13 -23.28 -6.08
N GLN A 21 -7.78 -23.61 -4.85
CA GLN A 21 -7.79 -22.68 -3.73
C GLN A 21 -6.69 -21.70 -4.03
N THR A 22 -7.07 -20.51 -4.51
CA THR A 22 -6.14 -19.40 -4.72
C THR A 22 -5.46 -19.11 -3.39
N SER A 23 -4.18 -19.41 -3.28
CA SER A 23 -3.43 -19.35 -2.04
C SER A 23 -2.24 -18.40 -2.16
N TRP A 24 -1.91 -17.78 -1.04
CA TRP A 24 -0.65 -17.11 -0.88
C TRP A 24 0.43 -18.14 -0.57
N THR A 25 1.54 -18.10 -1.30
CA THR A 25 2.71 -18.95 -1.07
C THR A 25 3.90 -18.11 -0.66
N THR A 26 4.62 -18.56 0.36
CA THR A 26 5.89 -17.94 0.75
C THR A 26 6.95 -18.29 -0.30
N ILE A 27 7.68 -17.28 -0.76
CA ILE A 27 8.81 -17.44 -1.67
C ILE A 27 10.11 -17.08 -0.95
N GLY A 28 11.23 -17.57 -1.47
CA GLY A 28 12.55 -17.34 -0.85
C GLY A 28 12.85 -15.86 -0.69
N SER A 29 13.20 -15.48 0.53
CA SER A 29 13.53 -14.09 0.83
C SER A 29 14.96 -13.77 0.42
N PRO A 30 15.17 -12.65 -0.26
CA PRO A 30 16.52 -12.15 -0.54
C PRO A 30 17.08 -11.25 0.58
N SER A 31 16.32 -11.01 1.65
CA SER A 31 16.66 -10.15 2.78
C SER A 31 16.40 -10.84 4.11
N THR A 32 17.13 -10.46 5.14
CA THR A 32 16.88 -10.82 6.54
C THR A 32 16.29 -9.67 7.36
N GLY A 33 16.28 -8.45 6.81
CA GLY A 33 15.64 -7.27 7.39
C GLY A 33 14.18 -7.13 6.96
N ASP A 34 13.47 -6.19 7.56
CA ASP A 34 12.08 -5.92 7.23
C ASP A 34 11.95 -5.35 5.81
N LEU A 35 10.98 -5.86 5.07
CA LEU A 35 10.58 -5.37 3.76
C LEU A 35 9.27 -4.59 3.90
N VAL A 36 9.28 -3.32 3.53
CA VAL A 36 8.16 -2.39 3.76
C VAL A 36 7.42 -2.07 2.48
N ALA A 37 8.13 -2.02 1.36
CA ALA A 37 7.58 -1.61 0.07
C ALA A 37 7.71 -2.72 -0.97
N VAL A 38 6.67 -2.86 -1.80
CA VAL A 38 6.64 -3.72 -2.98
C VAL A 38 5.91 -3.02 -4.11
N TYR A 39 6.47 -3.07 -5.33
CA TYR A 39 5.84 -2.52 -6.52
C TYR A 39 6.19 -3.35 -7.75
N PHE A 40 5.23 -3.56 -8.65
CA PHE A 40 5.44 -4.25 -9.92
C PHE A 40 4.93 -3.39 -11.08
N THR A 41 5.73 -3.26 -12.13
CA THR A 41 5.31 -2.62 -13.39
C THR A 41 4.73 -3.64 -14.38
N SER A 42 5.04 -4.93 -14.20
CA SER A 42 4.48 -6.03 -14.99
C SER A 42 4.38 -7.31 -14.14
N SER A 43 3.89 -8.41 -14.72
CA SER A 43 3.91 -9.72 -14.06
C SER A 43 5.32 -10.24 -13.74
N GLU A 44 6.33 -9.71 -14.41
CA GLU A 44 7.71 -10.19 -14.31
C GLU A 44 8.64 -9.19 -13.65
N SER A 45 8.43 -7.89 -13.85
CA SER A 45 9.32 -6.84 -13.38
C SER A 45 8.75 -6.15 -12.15
N GLY A 46 9.52 -6.17 -11.05
CA GLY A 46 9.12 -5.56 -9.79
C GLY A 46 10.27 -5.30 -8.84
N TRP A 47 9.98 -4.63 -7.75
CA TRP A 47 10.92 -4.23 -6.69
C TRP A 47 10.35 -4.53 -5.33
N ILE A 48 11.24 -4.86 -4.41
CA ILE A 48 11.01 -4.89 -2.96
C ILE A 48 12.05 -4.04 -2.27
N ALA A 49 11.65 -3.39 -1.19
CA ALA A 49 12.56 -2.53 -0.43
C ALA A 49 12.17 -2.46 1.06
N GLY A 50 13.11 -2.03 1.88
CA GLY A 50 12.89 -1.94 3.32
C GLY A 50 14.08 -1.37 4.08
N ASP A 51 14.41 -2.03 5.18
CA ASP A 51 15.39 -1.59 6.15
C ASP A 51 16.77 -1.29 5.56
N LYS A 52 17.43 -0.27 6.11
CA LYS A 52 18.84 0.09 5.81
C LYS A 52 19.10 0.26 4.32
N GLY A 53 18.17 0.90 3.60
CA GLY A 53 18.30 1.16 2.17
C GLY A 53 18.24 -0.10 1.29
N TYR A 54 17.78 -1.23 1.84
CA TYR A 54 17.68 -2.45 1.06
C TYR A 54 16.70 -2.26 -0.10
N LEU A 55 17.18 -2.51 -1.31
CA LEU A 55 16.42 -2.48 -2.55
C LEU A 55 16.80 -3.69 -3.39
N ALA A 56 15.83 -4.44 -3.88
CA ALA A 56 16.08 -5.54 -4.82
C ALA A 56 15.04 -5.53 -5.94
N ARG A 57 15.49 -5.96 -7.13
CA ARG A 57 14.66 -6.05 -8.33
C ARG A 57 14.49 -7.50 -8.76
N THR A 58 13.31 -7.83 -9.26
CA THR A 58 13.03 -9.05 -10.00
C THR A 58 12.73 -8.75 -11.48
N LYS A 59 13.05 -9.73 -12.36
CA LYS A 59 12.67 -9.73 -13.78
C LYS A 59 11.96 -11.03 -14.19
N ASP A 60 11.60 -11.87 -13.22
CA ASP A 60 11.00 -13.19 -13.39
C ASP A 60 9.78 -13.42 -12.49
N GLY A 61 9.14 -12.33 -12.05
CA GLY A 61 7.95 -12.37 -11.22
C GLY A 61 8.21 -12.81 -9.79
N GLY A 62 9.36 -12.47 -9.24
CA GLY A 62 9.75 -12.75 -7.87
C GLY A 62 10.33 -14.14 -7.63
N LYS A 63 10.66 -14.90 -8.67
CA LYS A 63 11.37 -16.20 -8.53
C LYS A 63 12.82 -15.99 -8.11
N SER A 64 13.44 -14.91 -8.60
CA SER A 64 14.75 -14.46 -8.16
C SER A 64 14.75 -12.94 -7.96
N TRP A 65 15.64 -12.46 -7.06
CA TRP A 65 15.81 -11.06 -6.73
C TRP A 65 17.28 -10.66 -6.82
N THR A 66 17.55 -9.56 -7.49
CA THR A 66 18.88 -8.99 -7.61
C THR A 66 18.96 -7.72 -6.76
N PRO A 67 19.78 -7.71 -5.70
CA PRO A 67 19.99 -6.49 -4.91
C PRO A 67 20.54 -5.36 -5.77
N GLN A 68 20.08 -4.14 -5.48
CA GLN A 68 20.55 -2.91 -6.10
C GLN A 68 21.19 -2.03 -5.02
N ILE A 69 22.27 -1.35 -5.37
CA ILE A 69 22.93 -0.41 -4.46
C ILE A 69 22.21 0.94 -4.56
N LEU A 70 21.70 1.40 -3.44
CA LEU A 70 21.17 2.73 -3.25
C LEU A 70 22.08 3.49 -2.28
N ALA A 71 22.41 4.75 -2.58
CA ALA A 71 23.32 5.55 -1.74
C ALA A 71 22.62 6.08 -0.46
N THR A 72 22.08 5.15 0.35
CA THR A 72 21.46 5.46 1.63
C THR A 72 21.44 4.22 2.54
N ASP A 73 21.46 4.47 3.85
CA ASP A 73 21.19 3.52 4.93
C ASP A 73 19.85 3.79 5.63
N GLU A 74 19.10 4.77 5.14
CA GLU A 74 17.74 5.06 5.62
C GLU A 74 16.77 3.98 5.17
N ASN A 75 15.73 3.72 5.97
CA ASN A 75 14.67 2.77 5.61
C ASN A 75 13.87 3.28 4.42
N ILE A 76 13.68 2.43 3.41
CA ILE A 76 12.86 2.76 2.24
C ILE A 76 11.40 2.48 2.59
N ASN A 77 10.59 3.54 2.66
CA ASN A 77 9.22 3.49 3.12
C ASN A 77 8.21 3.23 1.99
N GLU A 78 8.48 3.72 0.78
CA GLU A 78 7.63 3.48 -0.37
C GLU A 78 8.39 3.51 -1.70
N ILE A 79 7.94 2.66 -2.64
CA ILE A 79 8.32 2.68 -4.06
C ILE A 79 7.05 2.90 -4.87
N TYR A 80 7.11 3.79 -5.85
CA TYR A 80 6.04 4.10 -6.75
C TYR A 80 6.54 4.28 -8.18
N PHE A 81 5.88 3.67 -9.16
CA PHE A 81 6.15 3.92 -10.58
C PHE A 81 4.93 4.56 -11.23
N ARG A 82 5.14 5.70 -11.85
CA ARG A 82 4.11 6.37 -12.65
C ARG A 82 3.88 5.67 -14.00
N ASN A 83 4.93 5.09 -14.54
CA ASN A 83 4.94 4.22 -15.73
C ASN A 83 6.19 3.35 -15.72
N ASP A 84 6.38 2.51 -16.74
CA ASP A 84 7.48 1.52 -16.81
C ASP A 84 8.89 2.13 -16.70
N SER A 85 9.06 3.42 -17.04
CA SER A 85 10.37 4.09 -17.04
C SER A 85 10.58 4.99 -15.84
N ASN A 86 9.51 5.65 -15.36
CA ASN A 86 9.62 6.69 -14.33
C ASN A 86 9.11 6.18 -13.00
N GLY A 87 10.02 6.01 -12.07
CA GLY A 87 9.75 5.56 -10.71
C GLY A 87 10.37 6.50 -9.67
N TYR A 88 9.86 6.40 -8.47
CA TYR A 88 10.23 7.21 -7.32
C TYR A 88 10.26 6.31 -6.09
N LEU A 89 11.13 6.63 -5.14
CA LEU A 89 11.12 6.04 -3.81
C LEU A 89 11.48 7.08 -2.76
N VAL A 90 10.98 6.88 -1.56
CA VAL A 90 11.30 7.70 -0.39
C VAL A 90 11.96 6.84 0.68
N ALA A 91 13.04 7.37 1.28
CA ALA A 91 13.85 6.71 2.29
C ALA A 91 14.27 7.72 3.36
N GLY A 92 13.71 7.63 4.58
CA GLY A 92 13.93 8.61 5.61
C GLY A 92 13.65 10.02 5.10
N LYS A 93 14.69 10.89 5.09
CA LYS A 93 14.61 12.27 4.57
C LYS A 93 15.01 12.42 3.11
N LYS A 94 15.22 11.32 2.39
CA LYS A 94 15.70 11.30 1.01
C LYS A 94 14.60 10.87 0.06
N MET A 95 14.68 11.36 -1.17
CA MET A 95 13.89 10.90 -2.30
C MET A 95 14.83 10.51 -3.43
N PHE A 96 14.53 9.42 -4.10
CA PHE A 96 15.25 8.97 -5.30
C PHE A 96 14.27 8.82 -6.45
N LEU A 97 14.74 9.08 -7.65
CA LEU A 97 13.99 8.89 -8.87
C LEU A 97 14.77 8.01 -9.85
N THR A 98 14.03 7.31 -10.70
CA THR A 98 14.56 6.61 -11.87
C THR A 98 13.81 7.10 -13.11
N ARG A 99 14.53 7.14 -14.25
CA ARG A 99 13.98 7.46 -15.59
C ARG A 99 14.21 6.30 -16.57
N ASP A 100 14.83 5.24 -16.12
CA ASP A 100 15.23 4.06 -16.91
C ASP A 100 14.61 2.74 -16.40
N GLY A 101 13.45 2.86 -15.73
CA GLY A 101 12.72 1.71 -15.21
C GLY A 101 13.45 1.00 -14.07
N GLY A 102 14.11 1.77 -13.18
CA GLY A 102 14.79 1.24 -12.00
C GLY A 102 16.10 0.52 -12.30
N ASN A 103 16.74 0.75 -13.46
CA ASN A 103 18.11 0.28 -13.70
C ASN A 103 19.13 1.15 -12.94
N SER A 104 18.83 2.44 -12.80
CA SER A 104 19.58 3.37 -11.95
C SER A 104 18.63 4.26 -11.15
N TRP A 105 19.10 4.72 -9.98
CA TRP A 105 18.37 5.60 -9.09
C TRP A 105 19.23 6.80 -8.73
N GLN A 106 18.66 8.00 -8.82
CA GLN A 106 19.32 9.26 -8.53
C GLN A 106 18.63 9.94 -7.35
N GLU A 107 19.43 10.32 -6.33
CA GLU A 107 18.92 11.17 -5.25
C GLU A 107 18.51 12.53 -5.81
N THR A 108 17.35 13.03 -5.40
CA THR A 108 16.86 14.36 -5.76
C THR A 108 16.53 15.14 -4.51
N ARG A 109 16.89 16.42 -4.51
CA ARG A 109 16.62 17.33 -3.38
C ARG A 109 15.20 17.86 -3.51
N ILE A 110 14.40 17.72 -2.45
CA ILE A 110 13.03 18.24 -2.39
C ILE A 110 12.81 19.31 -1.32
N PHE A 111 13.86 19.64 -0.55
CA PHE A 111 13.85 20.71 0.45
C PHE A 111 15.29 21.21 0.71
N ASN A 112 15.43 22.38 1.33
CA ASN A 112 16.71 22.88 1.85
C ASN A 112 16.77 22.67 3.37
N GLN A 113 17.98 22.55 3.93
CA GLN A 113 18.17 22.33 5.37
C GLN A 113 17.51 23.39 6.26
N THR A 114 17.36 24.62 5.75
CA THR A 114 16.76 25.75 6.48
C THR A 114 15.25 25.76 6.44
N ASP A 115 14.60 25.00 5.57
CA ASP A 115 13.15 25.06 5.33
C ASP A 115 12.34 24.63 6.57
N PHE A 116 12.89 23.74 7.39
CA PHE A 116 12.19 23.16 8.53
C PHE A 116 12.72 23.59 9.89
N LYS A 117 13.51 24.69 9.95
CA LYS A 117 13.96 25.32 11.21
C LYS A 117 14.62 24.34 12.19
N GLY A 118 15.42 23.43 11.72
CA GLY A 118 16.14 22.42 12.52
C GLY A 118 15.37 21.16 12.85
N LEU A 119 14.15 21.00 12.33
CA LEU A 119 13.42 19.73 12.35
C LEU A 119 13.90 18.80 11.23
N THR A 120 13.81 17.50 11.44
CA THR A 120 14.18 16.47 10.47
C THR A 120 12.92 15.97 9.75
N PRO A 121 12.85 16.02 8.41
CA PRO A 121 11.74 15.40 7.70
C PRO A 121 11.92 13.88 7.65
N GLU A 122 10.80 13.16 7.75
CA GLU A 122 10.69 11.74 7.46
C GLU A 122 9.60 11.55 6.41
N PHE A 123 9.96 10.99 5.26
CA PHE A 123 9.05 10.77 4.14
C PHE A 123 8.49 9.35 4.18
N LEU A 124 7.17 9.23 4.13
CA LEU A 124 6.46 7.96 4.27
C LEU A 124 5.75 7.53 2.98
N SER A 125 5.27 8.47 2.18
CA SER A 125 4.51 8.12 0.98
C SER A 125 4.74 9.11 -0.16
N ILE A 126 4.63 8.62 -1.41
CA ILE A 126 4.88 9.39 -2.64
C ILE A 126 3.87 9.01 -3.72
N ARG A 127 3.30 10.01 -4.41
CA ARG A 127 2.41 9.82 -5.55
C ARG A 127 2.62 10.88 -6.61
N PHE A 128 2.47 10.45 -7.86
CA PHE A 128 2.41 11.33 -9.01
C PHE A 128 1.12 11.03 -9.79
N PRO A 129 0.02 11.77 -9.51
CA PRO A 129 -1.25 11.61 -10.23
C PRO A 129 -1.15 11.84 -11.75
N ASP A 130 -0.22 12.69 -12.16
CA ASP A 130 0.12 12.92 -13.57
C ASP A 130 1.62 13.20 -13.78
N LYS A 131 2.01 13.69 -14.97
CA LYS A 131 3.42 13.93 -15.34
C LYS A 131 4.06 15.09 -14.58
N LYS A 132 3.27 16.04 -14.12
CA LYS A 132 3.73 17.30 -13.51
C LYS A 132 3.43 17.36 -12.02
N LEU A 133 2.22 16.95 -11.64
CA LEU A 133 1.76 17.01 -10.27
C LEU A 133 2.27 15.81 -9.48
N GLY A 134 2.94 16.09 -8.38
CA GLY A 134 3.44 15.06 -7.46
C GLY A 134 3.37 15.50 -6.01
N PHE A 135 3.36 14.53 -5.13
CA PHE A 135 3.29 14.70 -3.68
C PHE A 135 4.25 13.76 -2.97
N VAL A 136 4.89 14.29 -1.93
CA VAL A 136 5.57 13.52 -0.90
C VAL A 136 4.96 13.91 0.43
N LEU A 137 4.58 12.93 1.23
CA LEU A 137 4.09 13.19 2.59
C LEU A 137 4.91 12.45 3.64
N GLY A 138 4.78 12.92 4.86
CA GLY A 138 5.41 12.37 6.04
C GLY A 138 5.25 13.28 7.24
N SER A 139 6.30 13.36 8.05
CA SER A 139 6.32 14.11 9.31
C SER A 139 7.58 14.94 9.46
N LEU A 140 7.52 15.96 10.31
CA LEU A 140 8.70 16.66 10.82
C LEU A 140 8.96 16.21 12.26
N LEU A 141 10.17 15.76 12.50
CA LEU A 141 10.62 15.22 13.77
C LEU A 141 11.51 16.24 14.51
N ASN A 142 11.40 16.27 15.84
CA ASN A 142 12.36 16.96 16.70
C ASN A 142 13.61 16.10 16.93
N LYS A 143 14.52 16.59 17.77
CA LYS A 143 15.79 15.88 18.10
C LYS A 143 15.57 14.56 18.85
N ASP A 144 14.43 14.40 19.50
CA ASP A 144 14.04 13.19 20.25
C ASP A 144 13.20 12.26 19.37
N GLU A 145 13.21 12.45 18.03
CA GLU A 145 12.47 11.67 17.02
C GLU A 145 10.94 11.70 17.20
N GLN A 146 10.42 12.72 17.90
CA GLN A 146 8.98 12.87 18.09
C GLN A 146 8.38 13.67 16.94
N VAL A 147 7.22 13.24 16.44
CA VAL A 147 6.45 13.98 15.43
C VAL A 147 5.94 15.28 16.03
N VAL A 148 6.34 16.40 15.45
CA VAL A 148 5.93 17.76 15.86
C VAL A 148 5.12 18.50 14.82
N ASP A 149 5.18 18.07 13.55
CA ASP A 149 4.37 18.65 12.48
C ASP A 149 4.11 17.63 11.37
N SER A 150 3.01 17.82 10.65
CA SER A 150 2.71 17.12 9.41
C SER A 150 3.53 17.71 8.26
N LEU A 151 3.93 16.87 7.31
CA LEU A 151 4.67 17.30 6.13
C LEU A 151 3.98 16.84 4.86
N VAL A 152 3.63 17.78 3.99
CA VAL A 152 3.22 17.53 2.61
C VAL A 152 4.01 18.45 1.71
N MET A 153 4.77 17.87 0.81
CA MET A 153 5.48 18.56 -0.27
C MET A 153 4.74 18.33 -1.57
N ARG A 154 4.63 19.33 -2.40
CA ARG A 154 3.91 19.33 -3.68
C ARG A 154 4.78 19.90 -4.78
N THR A 155 4.77 19.26 -5.95
CA THR A 155 5.41 19.73 -7.19
C THR A 155 4.36 19.90 -8.28
N GLU A 156 4.62 20.82 -9.23
CA GLU A 156 3.82 21.06 -10.44
C GLU A 156 4.66 20.92 -11.73
N ASP A 157 5.91 20.55 -11.60
CA ASP A 157 6.88 20.46 -12.71
C ASP A 157 7.51 19.07 -12.86
N GLY A 158 6.89 18.05 -12.25
CA GLY A 158 7.36 16.66 -12.34
C GLY A 158 8.48 16.33 -11.37
N GLY A 159 8.64 17.13 -10.30
CA GLY A 159 9.60 16.89 -9.22
C GLY A 159 10.89 17.71 -9.34
N GLU A 160 10.97 18.68 -10.26
CA GLU A 160 12.13 19.58 -10.36
C GLU A 160 12.15 20.59 -9.20
N THR A 161 10.96 21.14 -8.85
CA THR A 161 10.81 22.02 -7.68
C THR A 161 9.67 21.56 -6.77
N TRP A 162 9.83 21.82 -5.48
CA TRP A 162 8.88 21.38 -4.46
C TRP A 162 8.52 22.53 -3.53
N SER A 163 7.26 22.61 -3.14
CA SER A 163 6.76 23.55 -2.16
C SER A 163 5.99 22.82 -1.04
N ARG A 164 6.10 23.32 0.19
CA ARG A 164 5.36 22.79 1.31
C ARG A 164 3.91 23.24 1.27
N VAL A 165 2.98 22.29 1.44
CA VAL A 165 1.54 22.58 1.62
C VAL A 165 1.23 22.57 3.11
N ALA A 166 0.54 23.61 3.59
CA ALA A 166 0.10 23.68 4.99
C ALA A 166 -1.01 22.67 5.27
N ILE A 167 -0.84 21.87 6.29
CA ILE A 167 -1.79 20.85 6.75
C ILE A 167 -2.20 21.12 8.19
N THR A 168 -3.46 20.89 8.48
CA THR A 168 -4.06 20.96 9.82
C THR A 168 -5.03 19.80 9.98
N PRO A 169 -5.01 19.04 11.09
CA PRO A 169 -4.16 19.16 12.28
C PRO A 169 -2.74 18.67 12.09
N LYS A 170 -1.84 19.00 13.00
CA LYS A 170 -0.46 18.55 13.05
C LYS A 170 -0.39 17.19 13.71
N VAL A 171 -0.40 16.13 12.91
CA VAL A 171 -0.31 14.73 13.31
C VAL A 171 0.52 13.97 12.28
N GLU A 172 0.93 12.76 12.60
CA GLU A 172 1.61 11.89 11.66
C GLU A 172 0.70 11.52 10.49
N LEU A 173 1.23 11.65 9.26
CA LEU A 173 0.54 11.27 8.03
C LEU A 173 1.20 10.01 7.47
N TYR A 174 0.40 9.00 7.11
CA TYR A 174 0.95 7.69 6.73
C TYR A 174 0.87 7.40 5.23
N HIS A 175 -0.23 7.77 4.59
CA HIS A 175 -0.42 7.42 3.17
C HIS A 175 -1.29 8.43 2.44
N LEU A 176 -1.05 8.57 1.13
CA LEU A 176 -1.91 9.33 0.23
C LEU A 176 -2.28 8.50 -1.00
N ASP A 177 -3.46 8.77 -1.53
CA ASP A 177 -3.93 8.20 -2.78
C ASP A 177 -4.65 9.24 -3.63
N PHE A 178 -4.57 9.08 -4.95
CA PHE A 178 -5.19 9.97 -5.94
C PHE A 178 -5.82 9.13 -7.05
N VAL A 179 -7.06 9.44 -7.41
CA VAL A 179 -7.74 8.81 -8.55
C VAL A 179 -7.55 9.59 -9.86
N ASN A 180 -7.12 10.84 -9.78
CA ASN A 180 -6.76 11.72 -10.90
C ASN A 180 -5.95 12.91 -10.36
N SER A 181 -5.63 13.89 -11.21
CA SER A 181 -4.84 15.06 -10.79
C SER A 181 -5.56 16.05 -9.85
N LEU A 182 -6.85 15.90 -9.61
CA LEU A 182 -7.63 16.82 -8.76
C LEU A 182 -8.06 16.20 -7.44
N ASP A 183 -8.49 14.93 -7.47
CA ASP A 183 -9.15 14.27 -6.35
C ASP A 183 -8.19 13.30 -5.65
N GLY A 184 -7.89 13.55 -4.38
CA GLY A 184 -6.98 12.76 -3.57
C GLY A 184 -7.31 12.78 -2.09
N TRP A 185 -6.76 11.80 -1.37
CA TRP A 185 -6.98 11.60 0.07
C TRP A 185 -5.67 11.31 0.79
N ILE A 186 -5.58 11.79 2.02
CA ILE A 186 -4.49 11.51 2.96
C ILE A 186 -5.10 10.91 4.21
N VAL A 187 -4.45 9.89 4.77
CA VAL A 187 -4.79 9.31 6.07
C VAL A 187 -3.62 9.41 7.04
N GLY A 188 -3.93 9.42 8.34
CA GLY A 188 -2.93 9.60 9.38
C GLY A 188 -3.40 9.18 10.77
N ASP A 189 -2.64 9.62 11.76
CA ASP A 189 -2.92 9.35 13.16
C ASP A 189 -4.24 10.00 13.63
N LYS A 190 -4.77 9.51 14.75
CA LYS A 190 -6.02 9.99 15.38
C LYS A 190 -7.22 9.99 14.44
N GLY A 191 -7.28 9.01 13.55
CA GLY A 191 -8.38 8.85 12.58
C GLY A 191 -8.43 9.96 11.53
N LEU A 192 -7.32 10.65 11.28
CA LEU A 192 -7.29 11.72 10.30
C LEU A 192 -7.56 11.18 8.90
N ILE A 193 -8.52 11.82 8.22
CA ILE A 193 -8.70 11.72 6.77
C ILE A 193 -8.80 13.15 6.24
N LEU A 194 -7.98 13.48 5.25
CA LEU A 194 -8.06 14.72 4.49
C LEU A 194 -8.42 14.38 3.05
N MET A 195 -9.18 15.26 2.40
CA MET A 195 -9.54 15.18 0.98
C MET A 195 -9.16 16.48 0.27
N THR A 196 -8.71 16.34 -0.97
CA THR A 196 -8.58 17.46 -1.92
C THR A 196 -9.43 17.19 -3.16
N TYR A 197 -9.95 18.26 -3.77
CA TYR A 197 -10.63 18.25 -5.08
C TYR A 197 -10.00 19.27 -6.06
N ASN A 198 -8.86 19.85 -5.66
CA ASN A 198 -8.18 20.90 -6.43
C ASN A 198 -6.68 20.62 -6.61
N GLY A 199 -6.30 19.33 -6.67
CA GLY A 199 -4.92 18.93 -6.88
C GLY A 199 -3.99 19.27 -5.72
N GLY A 200 -4.50 19.16 -4.48
CA GLY A 200 -3.71 19.37 -3.26
C GLY A 200 -3.35 20.82 -2.96
N LEU A 201 -3.98 21.80 -3.62
CA LEU A 201 -3.82 23.21 -3.25
C LEU A 201 -4.43 23.51 -1.87
N SER A 202 -5.48 22.78 -1.53
CA SER A 202 -6.07 22.77 -0.18
C SER A 202 -6.60 21.39 0.19
N TRP A 203 -6.68 21.12 1.49
CA TRP A 203 -7.12 19.85 2.05
C TRP A 203 -8.22 20.07 3.07
N ILE A 204 -9.29 19.30 2.98
CA ILE A 204 -10.48 19.40 3.83
C ILE A 204 -10.53 18.16 4.71
N LYS A 205 -10.61 18.37 6.04
CA LYS A 205 -10.77 17.28 7.00
C LYS A 205 -12.13 16.62 6.86
N GLN A 206 -12.12 15.29 6.73
CA GLN A 206 -13.28 14.42 6.69
C GLN A 206 -13.58 13.85 8.08
N LYS A 207 -14.83 13.47 8.34
CA LYS A 207 -15.23 12.80 9.58
C LYS A 207 -15.10 11.30 9.43
N SER A 208 -14.02 10.73 9.94
CA SER A 208 -13.77 9.27 9.87
C SER A 208 -14.63 8.42 10.80
N GLY A 209 -15.16 9.00 11.88
CA GLY A 209 -15.90 8.26 12.92
C GLY A 209 -15.02 7.44 13.87
N THR A 210 -13.69 7.59 13.82
CA THR A 210 -12.74 6.91 14.70
C THR A 210 -11.62 7.84 15.15
N ASP A 211 -10.98 7.50 16.28
CA ASP A 211 -9.74 8.11 16.76
C ASP A 211 -8.50 7.23 16.53
N ARG A 212 -8.70 6.06 15.90
CA ARG A 212 -7.62 5.10 15.63
C ARG A 212 -6.79 5.54 14.45
N ALA A 213 -5.48 5.29 14.51
CA ALA A 213 -4.57 5.51 13.39
C ALA A 213 -5.05 4.78 12.13
N LEU A 214 -5.05 5.48 10.99
CA LEU A 214 -5.38 4.95 9.67
C LEU A 214 -4.09 4.93 8.84
N TYR A 215 -3.62 3.72 8.50
CA TYR A 215 -2.29 3.53 7.91
C TYR A 215 -2.28 3.55 6.39
N ASN A 216 -3.41 3.25 5.75
CA ASN A 216 -3.48 3.22 4.30
C ASN A 216 -4.88 3.58 3.80
N VAL A 217 -4.93 4.17 2.61
CA VAL A 217 -6.15 4.52 1.89
C VAL A 217 -6.00 4.10 0.44
N ASP A 218 -7.06 3.53 -0.15
CA ASP A 218 -7.12 3.10 -1.54
C ASP A 218 -8.50 3.45 -2.12
N PHE A 219 -8.52 4.24 -3.18
CA PHE A 219 -9.72 4.65 -3.88
C PHE A 219 -9.79 4.01 -5.27
N ARG A 220 -10.87 3.30 -5.55
CA ARG A 220 -11.11 2.68 -6.86
C ARG A 220 -11.58 3.70 -7.91
N ASN A 221 -12.26 4.74 -7.46
CA ASN A 221 -12.77 5.85 -8.25
C ASN A 221 -13.04 7.05 -7.32
N LYS A 222 -13.58 8.15 -7.86
CA LYS A 222 -13.87 9.37 -7.06
C LYS A 222 -14.82 9.16 -5.89
N GLN A 223 -15.63 8.12 -5.88
CA GLN A 223 -16.71 7.91 -4.91
C GLN A 223 -16.38 6.80 -3.92
N GLU A 224 -15.77 5.72 -4.40
CA GLU A 224 -15.60 4.49 -3.62
C GLU A 224 -14.16 4.32 -3.16
N GLY A 225 -13.96 4.31 -1.85
CA GLY A 225 -12.65 4.15 -1.22
C GLY A 225 -12.70 3.42 0.11
N PHE A 226 -11.53 2.98 0.55
CA PHE A 226 -11.31 2.27 1.81
C PHE A 226 -10.14 2.88 2.55
N ALA A 227 -10.27 2.96 3.89
CA ALA A 227 -9.15 3.27 4.78
C ALA A 227 -9.03 2.17 5.83
N VAL A 228 -7.80 1.73 6.09
CA VAL A 228 -7.51 0.66 7.04
C VAL A 228 -6.54 1.11 8.11
N GLY A 229 -6.61 0.50 9.30
CA GLY A 229 -5.80 0.98 10.41
C GLY A 229 -5.76 0.07 11.63
N ALA A 230 -5.47 0.68 12.76
CA ALA A 230 -5.26 0.02 14.04
C ALA A 230 -6.50 -0.74 14.51
N LYS A 231 -6.26 -1.83 15.26
CA LYS A 231 -7.29 -2.62 15.96
C LYS A 231 -8.44 -3.09 15.05
N GLY A 232 -8.13 -3.57 13.84
CA GLY A 232 -9.11 -4.11 12.90
C GLY A 232 -9.99 -3.05 12.22
N THR A 233 -9.55 -1.79 12.21
CA THR A 233 -10.31 -0.72 11.57
C THR A 233 -10.31 -0.89 10.07
N ILE A 234 -11.51 -0.96 9.48
CA ILE A 234 -11.78 -0.82 8.05
C ILE A 234 -12.90 0.19 7.91
N LEU A 235 -12.68 1.25 7.18
CA LEU A 235 -13.67 2.25 6.83
C LEU A 235 -13.91 2.19 5.33
N LYS A 236 -15.17 2.35 4.93
CA LYS A 236 -15.60 2.45 3.53
C LYS A 236 -16.33 3.76 3.31
N THR A 237 -16.09 4.37 2.16
CA THR A 237 -16.89 5.47 1.62
C THR A 237 -17.46 5.09 0.26
N GLU A 238 -18.65 5.62 -0.06
CA GLU A 238 -19.33 5.50 -1.35
C GLU A 238 -19.69 6.86 -1.94
N ASP A 239 -19.23 7.94 -1.30
CA ASP A 239 -19.53 9.34 -1.64
C ASP A 239 -18.28 10.23 -1.69
N GLY A 240 -17.10 9.63 -1.94
CA GLY A 240 -15.85 10.35 -2.06
C GLY A 240 -15.27 10.84 -0.72
N GLY A 241 -15.68 10.22 0.39
CA GLY A 241 -15.21 10.57 1.73
C GLY A 241 -16.07 11.63 2.44
N GLN A 242 -17.21 12.04 1.88
CA GLN A 242 -18.16 12.89 2.60
C GLN A 242 -18.69 12.18 3.85
N SER A 243 -18.88 10.86 3.73
CA SER A 243 -19.14 9.97 4.87
C SER A 243 -18.27 8.71 4.82
N TRP A 244 -17.92 8.21 6.00
CA TRP A 244 -17.16 6.98 6.19
C TRP A 244 -17.92 6.05 7.14
N SER A 245 -18.12 4.81 6.72
CA SER A 245 -18.82 3.79 7.50
C SER A 245 -17.86 2.65 7.85
N PRO A 246 -17.89 2.15 9.11
CA PRO A 246 -17.08 1.02 9.51
C PRO A 246 -17.57 -0.26 8.85
N VAL A 247 -16.65 -1.03 8.25
CA VAL A 247 -16.90 -2.40 7.81
C VAL A 247 -16.52 -3.34 8.95
N LYS A 248 -17.50 -4.07 9.47
CA LYS A 248 -17.28 -4.99 10.59
C LYS A 248 -16.46 -6.20 10.15
N THR A 249 -15.43 -6.51 10.92
CA THR A 249 -14.65 -7.74 10.81
C THR A 249 -14.51 -8.39 12.16
N ASN A 250 -14.33 -9.73 12.19
CA ASN A 250 -14.02 -10.47 13.41
C ASN A 250 -12.51 -10.58 13.67
N PHE A 251 -11.70 -9.75 12.97
CA PHE A 251 -10.24 -9.80 13.04
C PHE A 251 -9.71 -8.55 13.73
N PRO A 252 -9.18 -8.65 14.94
CA PRO A 252 -8.69 -7.48 15.71
C PRO A 252 -7.28 -7.03 15.32
N ALA A 253 -6.68 -7.62 14.28
CA ALA A 253 -5.32 -7.28 13.86
C ALA A 253 -5.23 -5.83 13.37
N THR A 254 -4.06 -5.22 13.51
CA THR A 254 -3.77 -3.95 12.86
C THR A 254 -3.57 -4.20 11.36
N PHE A 255 -4.31 -3.46 10.53
CA PHE A 255 -4.23 -3.52 9.08
C PHE A 255 -3.34 -2.38 8.56
N LEU A 256 -2.40 -2.72 7.68
CA LEU A 256 -1.37 -1.78 7.23
C LEU A 256 -1.50 -1.39 5.76
N ARG A 257 -2.07 -2.26 4.92
CA ARG A 257 -2.32 -1.96 3.50
C ARG A 257 -3.66 -2.53 3.06
N VAL A 258 -4.34 -1.78 2.23
CA VAL A 258 -5.49 -2.21 1.43
C VAL A 258 -5.20 -1.92 -0.02
N ASN A 259 -5.54 -2.83 -0.92
CA ASN A 259 -5.39 -2.62 -2.35
C ASN A 259 -6.45 -3.40 -3.13
N PHE A 260 -7.16 -2.71 -4.01
CA PHE A 260 -8.13 -3.29 -4.91
C PHE A 260 -7.50 -3.55 -6.29
N ALA A 261 -7.51 -4.80 -6.73
CA ALA A 261 -7.03 -5.19 -8.05
C ALA A 261 -8.03 -4.92 -9.18
N ASP A 262 -9.29 -4.78 -8.83
CA ASP A 262 -10.41 -4.40 -9.70
C ASP A 262 -11.62 -3.95 -8.85
N ASP A 263 -12.76 -3.68 -9.50
CA ASP A 263 -13.97 -3.16 -8.82
C ASP A 263 -14.53 -4.09 -7.73
N LYS A 264 -14.22 -5.40 -7.78
CA LYS A 264 -14.79 -6.40 -6.87
C LYS A 264 -13.78 -6.95 -5.87
N ASN A 265 -12.54 -7.15 -6.33
CA ASN A 265 -11.55 -7.90 -5.60
C ASN A 265 -10.58 -6.98 -4.89
N GLY A 266 -10.58 -7.04 -3.57
CA GLY A 266 -9.68 -6.30 -2.69
C GLY A 266 -8.95 -7.22 -1.70
N TRP A 267 -7.78 -6.79 -1.25
CA TRP A 267 -6.97 -7.45 -0.24
C TRP A 267 -6.54 -6.46 0.83
N ILE A 268 -6.41 -6.96 2.04
CA ILE A 268 -5.85 -6.24 3.19
C ILE A 268 -4.78 -7.13 3.79
N VAL A 269 -3.65 -6.52 4.15
CA VAL A 269 -2.59 -7.18 4.92
C VAL A 269 -2.25 -6.39 6.18
N GLY A 270 -1.64 -7.07 7.16
CA GLY A 270 -1.28 -6.44 8.42
C GLY A 270 -0.53 -7.33 9.38
N TYR A 271 -0.61 -7.01 10.67
CA TYR A 271 0.13 -7.68 11.73
C TYR A 271 -0.30 -9.14 11.93
N GLY A 272 0.68 -9.96 12.36
CA GLY A 272 0.47 -11.37 12.65
C GLY A 272 0.11 -12.21 11.43
N GLY A 273 0.60 -11.85 10.24
CA GLY A 273 0.32 -12.54 8.98
C GLY A 273 -1.13 -12.38 8.53
N ALA A 274 -1.81 -11.32 8.98
CA ALA A 274 -3.19 -11.07 8.56
C ALA A 274 -3.26 -10.84 7.06
N ILE A 275 -4.08 -11.65 6.38
CA ILE A 275 -4.46 -11.46 4.97
C ILE A 275 -5.98 -11.61 4.90
N LEU A 276 -6.65 -10.56 4.47
CA LEU A 276 -8.09 -10.59 4.20
C LEU A 276 -8.33 -10.39 2.71
N ARG A 277 -9.38 -11.00 2.19
CA ARG A 277 -9.86 -10.84 0.82
C ARG A 277 -11.33 -10.47 0.81
N SER A 278 -11.67 -9.53 -0.06
CA SER A 278 -13.05 -9.26 -0.49
C SER A 278 -13.20 -9.65 -1.95
N ASN A 279 -14.38 -10.15 -2.32
CA ASN A 279 -14.79 -10.39 -3.71
C ASN A 279 -16.17 -9.76 -4.03
N ASP A 280 -16.64 -8.90 -3.13
CA ASP A 280 -17.94 -8.24 -3.15
C ASP A 280 -17.84 -6.72 -2.98
N LYS A 281 -16.82 -6.11 -3.58
CA LYS A 281 -16.56 -4.65 -3.52
C LYS A 281 -16.27 -4.14 -2.10
N GLY A 282 -15.66 -4.99 -1.25
CA GLY A 282 -15.31 -4.63 0.13
C GLY A 282 -16.50 -4.60 1.09
N ALA A 283 -17.66 -5.16 0.72
CA ALA A 283 -18.81 -5.28 1.62
C ALA A 283 -18.50 -6.28 2.74
N THR A 284 -17.81 -7.38 2.42
CA THR A 284 -17.32 -8.36 3.38
C THR A 284 -15.85 -8.70 3.17
N TRP A 285 -15.17 -9.09 4.24
CA TRP A 285 -13.77 -9.46 4.25
C TRP A 285 -13.57 -10.81 4.90
N ILE A 286 -12.95 -11.74 4.19
CA ILE A 286 -12.73 -13.12 4.61
C ILE A 286 -11.23 -13.34 4.77
N LYS A 287 -10.85 -13.88 5.93
CA LYS A 287 -9.45 -14.24 6.21
C LYS A 287 -8.99 -15.32 5.23
N GLN A 288 -7.85 -15.09 4.63
CA GLN A 288 -7.14 -16.07 3.82
C GLN A 288 -6.12 -16.81 4.68
N SER A 289 -5.87 -18.07 4.37
CA SER A 289 -4.73 -18.79 4.92
C SER A 289 -3.47 -18.26 4.24
N GLY A 290 -2.58 -17.68 5.03
CA GLY A 290 -1.21 -17.35 4.64
C GLY A 290 -0.25 -18.34 5.31
N GLU A 291 0.88 -18.61 4.68
CA GLU A 291 1.93 -19.50 5.22
C GLU A 291 2.84 -18.80 6.24
N THR A 292 2.54 -17.57 6.62
CA THR A 292 3.36 -16.79 7.56
C THR A 292 2.57 -16.26 8.74
N LYS A 293 3.28 -16.05 9.86
CA LYS A 293 2.83 -15.27 11.01
C LYS A 293 3.53 -13.90 11.12
N GLU A 294 4.45 -13.63 10.19
CA GLU A 294 5.19 -12.38 10.16
C GLU A 294 4.27 -11.21 9.84
N ASN A 295 4.59 -10.04 10.38
CA ASN A 295 3.87 -8.81 10.04
C ASN A 295 4.04 -8.51 8.55
N LEU A 296 2.97 -8.18 7.87
CA LEU A 296 2.97 -7.82 6.46
C LEU A 296 2.80 -6.31 6.31
N TYR A 297 3.80 -5.63 5.76
CA TYR A 297 3.89 -4.17 5.67
C TYR A 297 3.55 -3.62 4.29
N GLY A 298 3.86 -4.37 3.23
CA GLY A 298 3.63 -3.97 1.84
C GLY A 298 2.68 -4.92 1.11
N LEU A 299 1.90 -4.38 0.17
CA LEU A 299 0.95 -5.13 -0.65
C LEU A 299 0.88 -4.52 -2.04
N TYR A 300 0.98 -5.35 -3.07
CA TYR A 300 0.73 -5.00 -4.46
C TYR A 300 -0.13 -6.06 -5.13
N MET A 301 -1.27 -5.67 -5.69
CA MET A 301 -2.25 -6.60 -6.27
C MET A 301 -2.63 -6.23 -7.68
N THR A 302 -2.82 -7.24 -8.51
CA THR A 302 -3.46 -7.16 -9.82
C THR A 302 -4.56 -8.21 -9.92
N LYS A 303 -5.32 -8.22 -11.01
CA LYS A 303 -6.37 -9.23 -11.25
C LYS A 303 -5.87 -10.67 -11.25
N LYS A 304 -4.60 -10.90 -11.54
CA LYS A 304 -4.03 -12.24 -11.77
C LYS A 304 -2.96 -12.65 -10.77
N TYR A 305 -2.25 -11.68 -10.20
CA TYR A 305 -1.11 -11.92 -9.33
C TYR A 305 -0.99 -10.81 -8.29
N GLY A 306 -0.29 -11.09 -7.21
CA GLY A 306 0.01 -10.13 -6.17
C GLY A 306 1.21 -10.54 -5.33
N TRP A 307 1.73 -9.58 -4.57
CA TRP A 307 2.82 -9.80 -3.62
C TRP A 307 2.51 -9.06 -2.32
N ALA A 308 2.88 -9.71 -1.23
CA ALA A 308 2.93 -9.10 0.08
C ALA A 308 4.33 -9.27 0.65
N VAL A 309 4.83 -8.23 1.32
CA VAL A 309 6.16 -8.23 1.95
C VAL A 309 6.06 -7.79 3.40
N GLY A 310 7.02 -8.21 4.22
CA GLY A 310 6.91 -7.95 5.65
C GLY A 310 8.18 -8.19 6.46
N ALA A 311 7.96 -8.42 7.75
CA ALA A 311 8.99 -8.62 8.75
C ALA A 311 9.91 -9.79 8.41
N ASN A 312 11.17 -9.70 8.86
CA ASN A 312 12.19 -10.73 8.67
C ASN A 312 12.35 -11.17 7.20
N GLY A 313 12.17 -10.24 6.28
CA GLY A 313 12.27 -10.50 4.86
C GLY A 313 11.13 -11.32 4.26
N ALA A 314 10.00 -11.43 4.93
CA ALA A 314 8.86 -12.19 4.41
C ALA A 314 8.44 -11.68 3.02
N VAL A 315 8.32 -12.60 2.06
CA VAL A 315 7.80 -12.35 0.71
C VAL A 315 6.79 -13.43 0.36
N LEU A 316 5.57 -13.01 0.07
CA LEU A 316 4.48 -13.89 -0.34
C LEU A 316 4.05 -13.53 -1.75
N ASN A 317 3.73 -14.54 -2.54
CA ASN A 317 3.18 -14.40 -3.87
C ASN A 317 1.77 -14.99 -3.93
N TYR A 318 0.86 -14.26 -4.57
CA TYR A 318 -0.50 -14.70 -4.90
C TYR A 318 -0.61 -14.91 -6.40
N ARG A 319 -1.15 -16.05 -6.82
CA ARG A 319 -1.53 -16.34 -8.20
C ARG A 319 -2.95 -16.89 -8.25
N LYS A 320 -3.70 -16.39 -9.22
CA LYS A 320 -5.08 -16.84 -9.48
C LYS A 320 -5.09 -18.03 -10.41
#